data_e2eff3d7e8ad9a2ea1c9b523e1d2e4d0
#
_entry.id   e2eff3d7e8ad9a2ea1c9b523e1d2e4d0
#
_cell.length_a   1.000
_cell.length_b   1.000
_cell.length_c   1.000
_cell.angle_alpha   90.00
_cell.angle_beta   90.00
_cell.angle_gamma   90.00
#
_symmetry.space_group_name_H-M   'P 1'
#
loop_
_entity.id
_entity.type
_entity.pdbx_description
1 polymer ?
#
loop_
_entity_poly.entity_id
_entity_poly.type
_entity_poly.pdbx_seq_one_letter_code
_entity_poly.pdbx_strand_id
1 'polypeptide(L)'
;MKTPKLLLLLSFVALHLDAQAAASSLSQILFSSNRSSAWRLWLVNADGTELKQVTKQDTDDQDVDPMFSPDGKSVLFTSTRAGKTGVWRMSFDGSKPERLCDGDQAEWSPEGKRIALRRNERILTRDLAGGTEKTVSPEDWPHCSGPAWSPDGKSLAFAARWESGNAIFIVPVGGGKPVKVYDKQGACEPHWSPDGTRIVYETETHICTINPDGTKNRVITYFGGVQRYARFSPDGKSLVFCQGASEQGPWELYVIPATGGTPRKLTEGGSDMYPDWR
;
A
#
# COMPACT_ATOMS: atom_id res chain seq x y z
N MET A 1 -39.53 -9.14 -53.86
CA MET A 1 -38.51 -8.25 -53.32
C MET A 1 -38.79 -8.05 -51.84
N LYS A 2 -38.08 -8.76 -50.97
CA LYS A 2 -38.16 -8.58 -49.50
C LYS A 2 -36.72 -8.29 -49.03
N THR A 3 -36.48 -7.08 -48.58
CA THR A 3 -35.25 -6.58 -48.01
C THR A 3 -35.04 -7.09 -46.57
N PRO A 4 -33.84 -7.43 -46.15
CA PRO A 4 -33.58 -7.96 -44.80
C PRO A 4 -33.38 -6.82 -43.80
N LYS A 5 -34.21 -6.79 -42.76
CA LYS A 5 -34.12 -5.91 -41.58
C LYS A 5 -33.48 -6.61 -40.37
N LEU A 6 -32.46 -7.46 -40.55
CA LEU A 6 -31.94 -8.28 -39.44
C LEU A 6 -30.44 -8.09 -39.13
N LEU A 7 -29.80 -7.04 -39.64
CA LEU A 7 -28.33 -6.86 -39.39
C LEU A 7 -27.94 -5.70 -38.46
N LEU A 8 -28.90 -4.93 -37.94
CA LEU A 8 -28.57 -3.75 -37.12
C LEU A 8 -28.70 -3.96 -35.59
N LEU A 9 -29.26 -5.08 -35.13
CA LEU A 9 -29.39 -5.33 -33.69
C LEU A 9 -28.19 -6.05 -33.04
N LEU A 10 -27.37 -6.74 -33.80
CA LEU A 10 -26.24 -7.49 -33.27
C LEU A 10 -25.01 -6.63 -32.99
N SER A 11 -24.88 -5.48 -33.66
CA SER A 11 -23.72 -4.57 -33.42
C SER A 11 -23.82 -3.72 -32.14
N PHE A 12 -25.04 -3.43 -31.68
CA PHE A 12 -25.26 -2.68 -30.43
C PHE A 12 -25.07 -3.51 -29.16
N VAL A 13 -25.33 -4.81 -29.20
CA VAL A 13 -25.15 -5.71 -28.05
C VAL A 13 -23.68 -6.04 -27.85
N ALA A 14 -22.92 -6.21 -28.91
CA ALA A 14 -21.48 -6.47 -28.83
C ALA A 14 -20.70 -5.26 -28.23
N LEU A 15 -21.04 -4.04 -28.67
CA LEU A 15 -20.42 -2.80 -28.15
C LEU A 15 -20.75 -2.54 -26.67
N HIS A 16 -21.91 -2.96 -26.16
CA HIS A 16 -22.25 -2.84 -24.74
C HIS A 16 -21.60 -3.91 -23.88
N LEU A 17 -21.37 -5.11 -24.41
CA LEU A 17 -20.65 -6.19 -23.72
C LEU A 17 -19.15 -5.88 -23.60
N ASP A 18 -18.53 -5.31 -24.63
CA ASP A 18 -17.13 -4.88 -24.60
C ASP A 18 -16.90 -3.67 -23.67
N ALA A 19 -17.84 -2.73 -23.62
CA ALA A 19 -17.79 -1.60 -22.68
C ALA A 19 -17.97 -2.05 -21.22
N GLN A 20 -18.81 -3.08 -20.98
CA GLN A 20 -19.05 -3.63 -19.65
C GLN A 20 -17.91 -4.54 -19.18
N ALA A 21 -17.25 -5.25 -20.09
CA ALA A 21 -16.03 -6.01 -19.82
C ALA A 21 -14.84 -5.08 -19.58
N ALA A 22 -14.72 -3.94 -20.27
CA ALA A 22 -13.70 -2.92 -20.04
C ALA A 22 -13.91 -2.16 -18.71
N ALA A 23 -15.15 -2.00 -18.25
CA ALA A 23 -15.46 -1.39 -16.93
C ALA A 23 -15.09 -2.30 -15.74
N SER A 24 -14.84 -3.60 -15.96
CA SER A 24 -14.50 -4.56 -14.89
C SER A 24 -13.02 -4.70 -14.62
N SER A 25 -12.14 -3.92 -15.24
CA SER A 25 -10.68 -3.99 -15.09
C SER A 25 -10.00 -2.66 -14.72
N LEU A 26 -10.74 -1.69 -14.19
CA LEU A 26 -10.10 -0.48 -13.68
C LEU A 26 -9.30 -0.84 -12.44
N SER A 27 -8.01 -0.57 -12.48
CA SER A 27 -7.10 -0.68 -11.35
C SER A 27 -7.60 0.18 -10.20
N GLN A 28 -7.57 -0.33 -8.98
CA GLN A 28 -8.19 0.29 -7.81
C GLN A 28 -7.17 0.61 -6.72
N ILE A 29 -7.41 1.73 -6.04
CA ILE A 29 -6.59 2.20 -4.93
C ILE A 29 -7.46 2.20 -3.67
N LEU A 30 -6.99 1.47 -2.66
CA LEU A 30 -7.57 1.41 -1.33
C LEU A 30 -6.74 2.31 -0.41
N PHE A 31 -7.37 3.09 0.46
CA PHE A 31 -6.69 4.05 1.30
C PHE A 31 -7.48 4.37 2.56
N SER A 32 -6.84 5.03 3.51
CA SER A 32 -7.45 5.53 4.73
C SER A 32 -7.86 6.98 4.55
N SER A 33 -9.05 7.36 5.00
CA SER A 33 -9.53 8.76 4.95
C SER A 33 -10.36 9.11 6.17
N ASN A 34 -10.24 10.35 6.63
CA ASN A 34 -11.03 10.92 7.71
C ASN A 34 -12.24 11.74 7.21
N ARG A 35 -12.58 11.68 5.92
CA ARG A 35 -13.69 12.46 5.31
C ARG A 35 -15.07 12.14 5.88
N SER A 36 -15.22 11.04 6.60
CA SER A 36 -16.43 10.64 7.33
C SER A 36 -16.33 10.82 8.85
N SER A 37 -15.54 11.78 9.34
CA SER A 37 -15.26 12.15 10.72
C SER A 37 -14.20 11.28 11.42
N ALA A 38 -14.25 9.95 11.29
CA ALA A 38 -13.23 9.03 11.78
C ALA A 38 -12.45 8.44 10.61
N TRP A 39 -11.25 7.93 10.88
CA TRP A 39 -10.46 7.26 9.86
C TRP A 39 -11.15 5.95 9.44
N ARG A 40 -11.44 5.84 8.14
CA ARG A 40 -12.10 4.70 7.52
C ARG A 40 -11.37 4.31 6.24
N LEU A 41 -11.61 3.08 5.80
CA LEU A 41 -11.08 2.61 4.53
C LEU A 41 -12.00 3.04 3.39
N TRP A 42 -11.39 3.56 2.35
CA TRP A 42 -12.02 4.06 1.14
C TRP A 42 -11.38 3.44 -0.08
N LEU A 43 -12.13 3.35 -1.15
CA LEU A 43 -11.70 2.83 -2.45
C LEU A 43 -11.98 3.87 -3.52
N VAL A 44 -11.06 3.98 -4.49
CA VAL A 44 -11.20 4.81 -5.68
C VAL A 44 -10.57 4.09 -6.88
N ASN A 45 -11.10 4.28 -8.08
CA ASN A 45 -10.43 3.81 -9.29
C ASN A 45 -9.17 4.65 -9.54
N ALA A 46 -8.16 4.08 -10.21
CA ALA A 46 -6.91 4.77 -10.49
C ALA A 46 -7.05 6.00 -11.41
N ASP A 47 -8.19 6.16 -12.09
CA ASP A 47 -8.55 7.36 -12.85
C ASP A 47 -9.23 8.47 -12.01
N GLY A 48 -9.55 8.18 -10.72
CA GLY A 48 -10.23 9.10 -9.79
C GLY A 48 -11.74 8.92 -9.72
N THR A 49 -12.32 7.99 -10.47
CA THR A 49 -13.75 7.69 -10.45
C THR A 49 -14.13 6.70 -9.33
N GLU A 50 -15.43 6.54 -9.06
CA GLU A 50 -15.97 5.52 -8.15
C GLU A 50 -15.45 5.61 -6.70
N LEU A 51 -15.28 6.82 -6.16
CA LEU A 51 -14.91 7.00 -4.76
C LEU A 51 -16.00 6.46 -3.83
N LYS A 52 -15.66 5.47 -2.99
CA LYS A 52 -16.61 4.86 -2.06
C LYS A 52 -15.99 4.43 -0.75
N GLN A 53 -16.78 4.51 0.32
CA GLN A 53 -16.38 4.04 1.64
C GLN A 53 -16.52 2.51 1.74
N VAL A 54 -15.50 1.86 2.28
CA VAL A 54 -15.45 0.39 2.47
C VAL A 54 -15.86 0.01 3.89
N THR A 55 -15.23 0.59 4.93
CA THR A 55 -15.60 0.33 6.33
C THR A 55 -16.61 1.36 6.84
N LYS A 56 -17.71 0.88 7.44
CA LYS A 56 -18.89 1.70 7.82
C LYS A 56 -19.34 1.32 9.24
N GLN A 57 -18.67 1.83 10.26
CA GLN A 57 -19.13 1.71 11.64
C GLN A 57 -19.34 3.09 12.27
N ASP A 58 -20.36 3.19 13.13
CA ASP A 58 -20.70 4.40 13.88
C ASP A 58 -19.98 4.39 15.24
N THR A 59 -18.66 4.32 15.21
CA THR A 59 -17.80 4.31 16.41
C THR A 59 -16.61 5.20 16.18
N ASP A 60 -15.95 5.62 17.27
CA ASP A 60 -14.72 6.44 17.20
C ASP A 60 -13.46 5.63 16.88
N ASP A 61 -13.62 4.32 16.64
CA ASP A 61 -12.50 3.47 16.19
C ASP A 61 -11.88 3.98 14.90
N GLN A 62 -10.61 3.68 14.72
CA GLN A 62 -9.85 4.05 13.53
C GLN A 62 -9.55 2.79 12.70
N ASP A 63 -9.76 2.88 11.40
CA ASP A 63 -9.32 1.88 10.42
C ASP A 63 -8.32 2.55 9.48
N VAL A 64 -7.07 2.11 9.51
CA VAL A 64 -5.96 2.71 8.75
C VAL A 64 -5.05 1.65 8.14
N ASP A 65 -4.17 2.09 7.27
CA ASP A 65 -3.08 1.29 6.69
C ASP A 65 -3.60 0.00 6.02
N PRO A 66 -4.51 0.15 5.04
CA PRO A 66 -5.11 -1.00 4.36
C PRO A 66 -4.19 -1.59 3.31
N MET A 67 -4.31 -2.91 3.08
CA MET A 67 -3.58 -3.62 2.05
C MET A 67 -4.40 -4.74 1.43
N PHE A 68 -4.44 -4.81 0.12
CA PHE A 68 -5.07 -5.90 -0.61
C PHE A 68 -4.32 -7.22 -0.40
N SER A 69 -5.04 -8.33 -0.26
CA SER A 69 -4.42 -9.65 -0.39
C SER A 69 -3.95 -9.88 -1.84
N PRO A 70 -2.92 -10.73 -2.06
CA PRO A 70 -2.41 -11.03 -3.40
C PRO A 70 -3.47 -11.57 -4.38
N ASP A 71 -4.50 -12.25 -3.86
CA ASP A 71 -5.63 -12.75 -4.66
C ASP A 71 -6.78 -11.73 -4.82
N GLY A 72 -6.65 -10.53 -4.21
CA GLY A 72 -7.61 -9.43 -4.26
C GLY A 72 -8.92 -9.68 -3.52
N LYS A 73 -9.07 -10.77 -2.76
CA LYS A 73 -10.33 -11.14 -2.10
C LYS A 73 -10.48 -10.62 -0.68
N SER A 74 -9.37 -10.25 -0.06
CA SER A 74 -9.32 -9.79 1.32
C SER A 74 -8.53 -8.50 1.45
N VAL A 75 -8.71 -7.84 2.58
CA VAL A 75 -7.97 -6.64 2.98
C VAL A 75 -7.39 -6.87 4.36
N LEU A 76 -6.09 -6.60 4.55
CA LEU A 76 -5.51 -6.32 5.88
C LEU A 76 -5.70 -4.86 6.21
N PHE A 77 -5.79 -4.54 7.49
CA PHE A 77 -5.78 -3.17 7.97
C PHE A 77 -5.43 -3.12 9.46
N THR A 78 -4.99 -1.98 9.90
CA THR A 78 -4.79 -1.66 11.31
C THR A 78 -6.08 -1.05 11.86
N SER A 79 -6.55 -1.52 13.02
CA SER A 79 -7.77 -0.98 13.64
C SER A 79 -7.70 -0.94 15.15
N THR A 80 -8.42 0.03 15.74
CA THR A 80 -8.60 0.18 17.19
C THR A 80 -9.93 -0.37 17.71
N ARG A 81 -10.76 -0.98 16.88
CA ARG A 81 -12.13 -1.46 17.18
C ARG A 81 -12.26 -2.47 18.33
N ALA A 82 -11.17 -3.00 18.84
CA ALA A 82 -11.17 -3.85 20.05
C ALA A 82 -10.59 -3.12 21.28
N GLY A 83 -10.62 -1.80 21.30
CA GLY A 83 -10.08 -0.96 22.39
C GLY A 83 -8.56 -0.83 22.39
N LYS A 84 -7.85 -1.53 21.50
CA LYS A 84 -6.40 -1.43 21.31
C LYS A 84 -6.03 -1.72 19.86
N THR A 85 -4.93 -1.13 19.42
CA THR A 85 -4.40 -1.33 18.06
C THR A 85 -4.17 -2.81 17.77
N GLY A 86 -4.60 -3.24 16.59
CA GLY A 86 -4.40 -4.60 16.13
C GLY A 86 -4.49 -4.70 14.61
N VAL A 87 -3.91 -5.78 14.10
CA VAL A 87 -4.01 -6.18 12.70
C VAL A 87 -5.31 -6.95 12.50
N TRP A 88 -6.08 -6.53 11.53
CA TRP A 88 -7.36 -7.09 11.16
C TRP A 88 -7.36 -7.53 9.71
N ARG A 89 -8.23 -8.49 9.40
CA ARG A 89 -8.53 -8.93 8.04
C ARG A 89 -10.04 -8.87 7.82
N MET A 90 -10.46 -8.54 6.61
CA MET A 90 -11.87 -8.60 6.18
C MET A 90 -11.97 -9.05 4.74
N SER A 91 -13.15 -9.43 4.28
CA SER A 91 -13.43 -9.59 2.85
C SER A 91 -13.30 -8.25 2.13
N PHE A 92 -12.96 -8.25 0.84
CA PHE A 92 -12.79 -7.02 0.06
C PHE A 92 -14.03 -6.10 0.06
N ASP A 93 -15.23 -6.67 0.17
CA ASP A 93 -16.50 -5.92 0.25
C ASP A 93 -16.73 -5.23 1.62
N GLY A 94 -15.78 -5.34 2.55
CA GLY A 94 -15.87 -4.79 3.90
C GLY A 94 -16.55 -5.70 4.91
N SER A 95 -17.02 -6.88 4.50
CA SER A 95 -17.67 -7.85 5.38
C SER A 95 -16.67 -8.71 6.17
N LYS A 96 -17.18 -9.38 7.23
CA LYS A 96 -16.45 -10.37 8.03
C LYS A 96 -15.12 -9.89 8.61
N PRO A 97 -15.07 -8.73 9.28
CA PRO A 97 -13.82 -8.30 9.93
C PRO A 97 -13.46 -9.25 11.06
N GLU A 98 -12.22 -9.72 11.07
CA GLU A 98 -11.66 -10.56 12.13
C GLU A 98 -10.30 -10.01 12.59
N ARG A 99 -10.04 -10.08 13.88
CA ARG A 99 -8.77 -9.66 14.45
C ARG A 99 -7.77 -10.81 14.36
N LEU A 100 -6.61 -10.54 13.78
CA LEU A 100 -5.54 -11.53 13.62
C LEU A 100 -4.57 -11.53 14.81
N CYS A 101 -4.13 -10.35 15.24
CA CYS A 101 -3.14 -10.20 16.32
C CYS A 101 -3.00 -8.76 16.78
N ASP A 102 -2.20 -8.52 17.81
CA ASP A 102 -1.68 -7.19 18.18
C ASP A 102 -0.63 -6.75 17.16
N GLY A 103 -0.51 -5.42 16.97
CA GLY A 103 0.45 -4.83 16.05
C GLY A 103 -0.20 -3.92 15.02
N ASP A 104 0.59 -3.43 14.08
CA ASP A 104 0.22 -2.52 13.02
C ASP A 104 1.12 -2.69 11.78
N GLN A 105 0.92 -1.86 10.74
CA GLN A 105 1.71 -1.84 9.50
C GLN A 105 1.87 -3.24 8.90
N ALA A 106 0.76 -3.96 8.77
CA ALA A 106 0.81 -5.34 8.30
C ALA A 106 0.80 -5.43 6.78
N GLU A 107 1.66 -6.30 6.24
CA GLU A 107 1.78 -6.59 4.81
C GLU A 107 1.67 -8.08 4.51
N TRP A 108 0.94 -8.43 3.44
CA TRP A 108 0.84 -9.80 2.96
C TRP A 108 2.15 -10.30 2.36
N SER A 109 2.51 -11.53 2.66
CA SER A 109 3.49 -12.24 1.83
C SER A 109 2.92 -12.49 0.43
N PRO A 110 3.76 -12.55 -0.64
CA PRO A 110 3.28 -12.73 -2.01
C PRO A 110 2.43 -13.98 -2.24
N GLU A 111 2.68 -15.03 -1.48
CA GLU A 111 1.90 -16.27 -1.50
C GLU A 111 0.57 -16.19 -0.71
N GLY A 112 0.33 -15.09 0.04
CA GLY A 112 -0.88 -14.88 0.81
C GLY A 112 -1.04 -15.77 2.05
N LYS A 113 0.01 -16.46 2.49
CA LYS A 113 -0.04 -17.40 3.61
C LYS A 113 0.51 -16.83 4.92
N ARG A 114 1.29 -15.77 4.85
CA ARG A 114 1.90 -15.08 5.98
C ARG A 114 1.64 -13.59 5.88
N ILE A 115 1.80 -12.92 7.00
CA ILE A 115 1.91 -11.46 7.07
C ILE A 115 3.22 -11.07 7.74
N ALA A 116 3.81 -9.95 7.31
CA ALA A 116 4.78 -9.22 8.11
C ALA A 116 4.05 -8.10 8.84
N LEU A 117 4.48 -7.75 10.04
CA LEU A 117 3.86 -6.68 10.81
C LEU A 117 4.87 -6.05 11.77
N ARG A 118 4.53 -4.84 12.26
CA ARG A 118 5.24 -4.20 13.35
C ARG A 118 4.52 -4.47 14.68
N ARG A 119 5.31 -4.82 15.69
CA ARG A 119 4.85 -4.90 17.08
C ARG A 119 5.99 -4.52 18.02
N ASN A 120 5.73 -3.61 18.96
CA ASN A 120 6.73 -3.11 19.90
C ASN A 120 8.03 -2.68 19.19
N GLU A 121 7.87 -1.94 18.08
CA GLU A 121 8.98 -1.44 17.25
C GLU A 121 9.89 -2.54 16.64
N ARG A 122 9.37 -3.76 16.54
CA ARG A 122 10.04 -4.91 15.93
C ARG A 122 9.26 -5.41 14.73
N ILE A 123 9.96 -5.92 13.73
CA ILE A 123 9.35 -6.58 12.58
C ILE A 123 9.30 -8.08 12.83
N LEU A 124 8.14 -8.64 12.66
CA LEU A 124 7.89 -10.07 12.76
C LEU A 124 7.04 -10.57 11.59
N THR A 125 7.13 -11.87 11.31
CA THR A 125 6.22 -12.56 10.41
C THR A 125 5.28 -13.45 11.21
N ARG A 126 4.04 -13.61 10.70
CA ARG A 126 3.01 -14.48 11.27
C ARG A 126 2.45 -15.37 10.19
N ASP A 127 2.41 -16.67 10.44
CA ASP A 127 1.69 -17.64 9.62
C ASP A 127 0.17 -17.50 9.88
N LEU A 128 -0.63 -17.45 8.81
CA LEU A 128 -2.08 -17.24 8.95
C LEU A 128 -2.86 -18.52 9.27
N ALA A 129 -2.33 -19.69 8.96
CA ALA A 129 -3.01 -20.95 9.27
C ALA A 129 -2.80 -21.39 10.73
N GLY A 130 -1.56 -21.29 11.21
CA GLY A 130 -1.19 -21.76 12.57
C GLY A 130 -0.94 -20.66 13.57
N GLY A 131 -0.88 -19.39 13.15
CA GLY A 131 -0.59 -18.25 14.04
C GLY A 131 0.86 -18.19 14.54
N THR A 132 1.76 -19.04 14.02
CA THR A 132 3.17 -19.06 14.42
C THR A 132 3.84 -17.75 14.04
N GLU A 133 4.59 -17.17 14.96
CA GLU A 133 5.28 -15.90 14.77
C GLU A 133 6.80 -16.07 14.86
N LYS A 134 7.51 -15.28 14.05
CA LYS A 134 8.97 -15.21 14.06
C LYS A 134 9.40 -13.75 13.94
N THR A 135 10.23 -13.28 14.88
CA THR A 135 10.88 -11.98 14.76
C THR A 135 11.94 -12.03 13.65
N VAL A 136 11.92 -11.04 12.77
CA VAL A 136 12.82 -10.91 11.61
C VAL A 136 13.84 -9.81 11.84
N SER A 137 13.44 -8.69 12.46
CA SER A 137 14.39 -7.62 12.80
C SER A 137 15.42 -8.11 13.81
N PRO A 138 16.72 -7.74 13.68
CA PRO A 138 17.75 -8.05 14.67
C PRO A 138 17.36 -7.61 16.09
N GLU A 139 17.76 -8.36 17.10
CA GLU A 139 17.29 -8.17 18.48
C GLU A 139 17.68 -6.82 19.08
N ASP A 140 18.84 -6.32 18.69
CA ASP A 140 19.42 -5.06 19.15
C ASP A 140 19.02 -3.83 18.33
N TRP A 141 18.17 -4.00 17.30
CA TRP A 141 17.76 -2.87 16.47
C TRP A 141 16.54 -2.16 17.03
N PRO A 142 16.66 -0.86 17.37
CA PRO A 142 15.53 -0.07 17.84
C PRO A 142 14.69 0.45 16.67
N HIS A 143 13.39 0.70 16.96
CA HIS A 143 12.48 1.46 16.10
C HIS A 143 12.39 0.96 14.66
N CYS A 144 12.13 -0.34 14.48
CA CYS A 144 11.85 -0.90 13.15
C CYS A 144 10.40 -0.60 12.73
N SER A 145 10.18 -0.25 11.45
CA SER A 145 8.86 0.10 10.88
C SER A 145 8.76 -0.19 9.38
N GLY A 146 7.53 -0.18 8.85
CA GLY A 146 7.23 -0.28 7.42
C GLY A 146 7.77 -1.57 6.78
N PRO A 147 7.41 -2.78 7.28
CA PRO A 147 7.87 -4.01 6.65
C PRO A 147 7.27 -4.16 5.26
N ALA A 148 8.08 -4.55 4.27
CA ALA A 148 7.65 -4.80 2.90
C ALA A 148 8.27 -6.09 2.35
N TRP A 149 7.43 -7.02 1.90
CA TRP A 149 7.87 -8.28 1.30
C TRP A 149 8.49 -8.06 -0.08
N SER A 150 9.62 -8.72 -0.32
CA SER A 150 10.10 -8.87 -1.69
C SER A 150 9.10 -9.72 -2.52
N PRO A 151 8.90 -9.46 -3.82
CA PRO A 151 7.94 -10.20 -4.64
C PRO A 151 8.20 -11.70 -4.72
N ASP A 152 9.43 -12.15 -4.47
CA ASP A 152 9.79 -13.57 -4.40
C ASP A 152 9.56 -14.21 -3.01
N GLY A 153 9.10 -13.42 -2.02
CA GLY A 153 8.78 -13.88 -0.67
C GLY A 153 9.98 -14.29 0.18
N LYS A 154 11.21 -13.98 -0.24
CA LYS A 154 12.44 -14.41 0.47
C LYS A 154 13.00 -13.39 1.42
N SER A 155 12.65 -12.11 1.26
CA SER A 155 13.20 -11.02 2.05
C SER A 155 12.12 -10.03 2.48
N LEU A 156 12.42 -9.27 3.53
CA LEU A 156 11.67 -8.09 3.94
C LEU A 156 12.58 -6.86 3.84
N ALA A 157 12.07 -5.79 3.22
CA ALA A 157 12.62 -4.45 3.41
C ALA A 157 11.88 -3.79 4.57
N PHE A 158 12.57 -2.99 5.37
CA PHE A 158 11.97 -2.18 6.43
C PHE A 158 12.92 -1.04 6.83
N ALA A 159 12.38 -0.03 7.48
CA ALA A 159 13.18 1.02 8.10
C ALA A 159 13.57 0.64 9.52
N ALA A 160 14.77 1.03 9.93
CA ALA A 160 15.21 0.94 11.32
C ALA A 160 16.03 2.17 11.69
N ARG A 161 16.02 2.53 12.99
CA ARG A 161 16.85 3.63 13.46
C ARG A 161 18.32 3.25 13.35
N TRP A 162 19.11 4.13 12.73
CA TRP A 162 20.53 3.91 12.46
C TRP A 162 21.30 5.21 12.63
N GLU A 163 22.33 5.21 13.48
CA GLU A 163 23.15 6.39 13.77
C GLU A 163 22.27 7.63 14.09
N SER A 164 22.25 8.63 13.22
CA SER A 164 21.52 9.89 13.41
C SER A 164 20.14 9.95 12.77
N GLY A 165 19.67 8.87 12.13
CA GLY A 165 18.39 8.86 11.40
C GLY A 165 17.83 7.47 11.17
N ASN A 166 16.89 7.35 10.25
CA ASN A 166 16.40 6.05 9.79
C ASN A 166 17.17 5.61 8.54
N ALA A 167 17.33 4.30 8.41
CA ALA A 167 17.92 3.66 7.24
C ALA A 167 17.02 2.52 6.74
N ILE A 168 17.10 2.23 5.44
CA ILE A 168 16.41 1.09 4.82
C ILE A 168 17.32 -0.13 4.82
N PHE A 169 16.78 -1.24 5.28
CA PHE A 169 17.45 -2.53 5.30
C PHE A 169 16.63 -3.59 4.56
N ILE A 170 17.33 -4.57 3.99
CA ILE A 170 16.76 -5.82 3.50
C ILE A 170 17.26 -6.95 4.38
N VAL A 171 16.34 -7.78 4.87
CA VAL A 171 16.65 -8.92 5.74
C VAL A 171 16.03 -10.19 5.16
N PRO A 172 16.81 -11.27 4.97
CA PRO A 172 16.25 -12.55 4.56
C PRO A 172 15.31 -13.13 5.63
N VAL A 173 14.10 -13.51 5.24
CA VAL A 173 13.08 -14.07 6.16
C VAL A 173 13.52 -15.41 6.76
N GLY A 174 14.30 -16.19 6.02
CA GLY A 174 14.89 -17.43 6.49
C GLY A 174 15.99 -17.28 7.54
N GLY A 175 16.47 -16.05 7.76
CA GLY A 175 17.66 -15.72 8.53
C GLY A 175 18.84 -15.38 7.63
N GLY A 176 19.78 -14.61 8.14
CA GLY A 176 20.95 -14.15 7.40
C GLY A 176 21.35 -12.72 7.77
N LYS A 177 22.42 -12.25 7.15
CA LYS A 177 22.94 -10.91 7.44
C LYS A 177 22.05 -9.84 6.78
N PRO A 178 21.61 -8.82 7.53
CA PRO A 178 20.93 -7.66 6.97
C PRO A 178 21.81 -6.91 5.97
N VAL A 179 21.21 -6.41 4.89
CA VAL A 179 21.86 -5.55 3.90
C VAL A 179 21.32 -4.13 4.06
N LYS A 180 22.18 -3.17 4.36
CA LYS A 180 21.80 -1.77 4.37
C LYS A 180 21.73 -1.25 2.95
N VAL A 181 20.54 -0.75 2.56
CA VAL A 181 20.26 -0.25 1.20
C VAL A 181 20.51 1.26 1.12
N TYR A 182 20.04 2.00 2.15
CA TYR A 182 20.14 3.45 2.19
C TYR A 182 20.09 3.97 3.64
N ASP A 183 20.89 4.98 3.97
CA ASP A 183 21.06 5.50 5.34
C ASP A 183 21.14 7.03 5.42
N LYS A 184 20.51 7.73 4.48
CA LYS A 184 20.54 9.20 4.46
C LYS A 184 19.13 9.78 4.51
N GLN A 185 19.01 11.02 4.99
CA GLN A 185 17.78 11.84 4.93
C GLN A 185 16.54 11.20 5.56
N GLY A 186 16.70 10.45 6.65
CA GLY A 186 15.56 9.90 7.38
C GLY A 186 14.70 8.91 6.57
N ALA A 187 15.32 8.08 5.75
CA ALA A 187 14.62 7.15 4.86
C ALA A 187 13.69 6.19 5.61
N CYS A 188 12.42 6.09 5.20
CA CYS A 188 11.41 5.21 5.79
C CYS A 188 10.38 4.72 4.78
N GLU A 189 9.44 3.88 5.24
CA GLU A 189 8.33 3.31 4.47
C GLU A 189 8.76 2.71 3.12
N PRO A 190 9.71 1.75 3.10
CA PRO A 190 10.12 1.10 1.85
C PRO A 190 9.01 0.21 1.31
N HIS A 191 8.88 0.15 -0.03
CA HIS A 191 8.00 -0.80 -0.69
C HIS A 191 8.61 -1.28 -2.01
N TRP A 192 8.48 -2.57 -2.32
CA TRP A 192 9.06 -3.17 -3.51
C TRP A 192 8.26 -2.87 -4.77
N SER A 193 8.93 -2.70 -5.90
CA SER A 193 8.29 -2.78 -7.21
C SER A 193 7.84 -4.22 -7.50
N PRO A 194 6.75 -4.42 -8.28
CA PRO A 194 6.24 -5.77 -8.56
C PRO A 194 7.26 -6.72 -9.21
N ASP A 195 8.21 -6.18 -9.97
CA ASP A 195 9.29 -6.92 -10.61
C ASP A 195 10.51 -7.18 -9.69
N GLY A 196 10.49 -6.65 -8.45
CA GLY A 196 11.58 -6.79 -7.49
C GLY A 196 12.85 -6.02 -7.81
N THR A 197 12.87 -5.20 -8.87
CA THR A 197 14.08 -4.51 -9.31
C THR A 197 14.32 -3.18 -8.62
N ARG A 198 13.30 -2.61 -7.97
CA ARG A 198 13.36 -1.32 -7.28
C ARG A 198 12.63 -1.38 -5.93
N ILE A 199 13.04 -0.47 -5.05
CA ILE A 199 12.34 -0.13 -3.83
C ILE A 199 11.95 1.35 -3.93
N VAL A 200 10.68 1.69 -3.72
CA VAL A 200 10.24 3.05 -3.45
C VAL A 200 10.34 3.28 -1.94
N TYR A 201 10.75 4.47 -1.54
CA TYR A 201 10.82 4.86 -0.14
C TYR A 201 10.65 6.38 -0.03
N GLU A 202 10.39 6.86 1.16
CA GLU A 202 10.29 8.29 1.44
C GLU A 202 11.51 8.79 2.22
N THR A 203 11.81 10.06 2.01
CA THR A 203 12.70 10.86 2.84
C THR A 203 11.84 11.87 3.63
N GLU A 204 12.47 12.85 4.28
CA GLU A 204 11.71 13.89 5.00
C GLU A 204 10.67 14.61 4.12
N THR A 205 10.91 14.78 2.83
CA THR A 205 10.04 15.56 1.93
C THR A 205 9.75 14.93 0.59
N HIS A 206 10.45 13.88 0.19
CA HIS A 206 10.40 13.35 -1.17
C HIS A 206 10.16 11.84 -1.23
N ILE A 207 9.53 11.42 -2.32
CA ILE A 207 9.51 10.01 -2.73
C ILE A 207 10.73 9.73 -3.60
N CYS A 208 11.43 8.65 -3.28
CA CYS A 208 12.63 8.19 -3.97
C CYS A 208 12.48 6.74 -4.41
N THR A 209 13.27 6.33 -5.39
CA THR A 209 13.44 4.92 -5.76
C THR A 209 14.92 4.55 -5.76
N ILE A 210 15.22 3.30 -5.42
CA ILE A 210 16.56 2.75 -5.33
C ILE A 210 16.54 1.27 -5.73
N ASN A 211 17.65 0.75 -6.27
CA ASN A 211 17.78 -0.69 -6.45
C ASN A 211 18.01 -1.39 -5.08
N PRO A 212 17.66 -2.68 -4.94
CA PRO A 212 17.88 -3.43 -3.70
C PRO A 212 19.36 -3.52 -3.27
N ASP A 213 20.28 -3.35 -4.20
CA ASP A 213 21.73 -3.32 -3.95
C ASP A 213 22.25 -1.92 -3.52
N GLY A 214 21.36 -0.95 -3.34
CA GLY A 214 21.70 0.43 -2.98
C GLY A 214 22.14 1.32 -4.15
N THR A 215 22.15 0.80 -5.38
CA THR A 215 22.50 1.58 -6.57
C THR A 215 21.29 2.31 -7.17
N LYS A 216 21.54 3.22 -8.11
CA LYS A 216 20.51 3.96 -8.89
C LYS A 216 19.49 4.69 -8.03
N ASN A 217 19.93 5.24 -6.90
CA ASN A 217 19.07 6.09 -6.09
C ASN A 217 18.61 7.31 -6.89
N ARG A 218 17.29 7.56 -6.89
CA ARG A 218 16.67 8.65 -7.66
C ARG A 218 15.50 9.26 -6.90
N VAL A 219 15.47 10.57 -6.78
CA VAL A 219 14.30 11.33 -6.35
C VAL A 219 13.25 11.31 -7.47
N ILE A 220 12.01 11.03 -7.14
CA ILE A 220 10.88 10.98 -8.08
C ILE A 220 10.05 12.26 -8.01
N THR A 221 9.88 12.82 -6.80
CA THR A 221 9.08 14.02 -6.57
C THR A 221 9.97 15.24 -6.35
N TYR A 222 9.81 16.27 -7.19
CA TYR A 222 10.58 17.53 -7.15
C TYR A 222 9.67 18.75 -6.99
N PHE A 223 8.59 18.63 -6.23
CA PHE A 223 7.63 19.72 -6.03
C PHE A 223 7.42 19.96 -4.54
N GLY A 224 6.86 21.10 -4.20
CA GLY A 224 6.72 21.56 -2.81
C GLY A 224 5.77 20.69 -1.97
N GLY A 225 5.83 20.90 -0.65
CA GLY A 225 5.08 20.12 0.31
C GLY A 225 5.81 18.84 0.75
N VAL A 226 5.09 17.96 1.40
CA VAL A 226 5.59 16.69 1.93
C VAL A 226 4.92 15.53 1.22
N GLN A 227 5.68 14.53 0.81
CA GLN A 227 5.17 13.34 0.13
C GLN A 227 5.45 12.08 0.98
N ARG A 228 4.42 11.22 1.12
CA ARG A 228 4.44 10.05 2.00
C ARG A 228 3.77 8.82 1.37
N TYR A 229 4.10 7.65 1.89
CA TYR A 229 3.39 6.37 1.68
C TYR A 229 3.22 5.98 0.22
N ALA A 230 4.31 5.99 -0.54
CA ALA A 230 4.26 5.65 -1.95
C ALA A 230 4.14 4.13 -2.20
N ARG A 231 3.32 3.76 -3.18
CA ARG A 231 3.15 2.38 -3.66
C ARG A 231 3.22 2.32 -5.17
N PHE A 232 3.83 1.27 -5.70
CA PHE A 232 3.80 1.02 -7.14
C PHE A 232 2.43 0.58 -7.61
N SER A 233 2.06 0.95 -8.85
CA SER A 233 0.98 0.29 -9.58
C SER A 233 1.34 -1.19 -9.86
N PRO A 234 0.34 -2.07 -10.08
CA PRO A 234 0.61 -3.50 -10.36
C PRO A 234 1.52 -3.77 -11.55
N ASP A 235 1.54 -2.86 -12.53
CA ASP A 235 2.44 -2.95 -13.69
C ASP A 235 3.80 -2.28 -13.47
N GLY A 236 4.05 -1.70 -12.29
CA GLY A 236 5.30 -1.02 -11.92
C GLY A 236 5.60 0.28 -12.65
N LYS A 237 4.65 0.81 -13.45
CA LYS A 237 4.88 2.00 -14.28
C LYS A 237 4.52 3.32 -13.61
N SER A 238 3.70 3.27 -12.56
CA SER A 238 3.25 4.44 -11.82
C SER A 238 3.45 4.25 -10.31
N LEU A 239 3.39 5.36 -9.59
CA LEU A 239 3.31 5.40 -8.13
C LEU A 239 2.05 6.15 -7.73
N VAL A 240 1.35 5.66 -6.71
CA VAL A 240 0.41 6.43 -5.91
C VAL A 240 1.11 6.86 -4.63
N PHE A 241 0.83 8.06 -4.14
CA PHE A 241 1.42 8.60 -2.92
C PHE A 241 0.51 9.66 -2.29
N CYS A 242 0.75 9.97 -1.02
CA CYS A 242 0.10 11.05 -0.32
C CYS A 242 0.93 12.33 -0.44
N GLN A 243 0.27 13.48 -0.64
CA GLN A 243 0.88 14.80 -0.59
C GLN A 243 0.11 15.71 0.33
N GLY A 244 0.83 16.42 1.20
CA GLY A 244 0.33 17.51 2.04
C GLY A 244 1.17 18.77 1.88
N ALA A 245 0.58 19.90 2.21
CA ALA A 245 1.33 21.17 2.24
C ALA A 245 2.37 21.19 3.39
N SER A 246 2.12 20.40 4.43
CA SER A 246 2.98 20.22 5.61
C SER A 246 2.78 18.82 6.21
N GLU A 247 3.55 18.45 7.23
CA GLU A 247 3.41 17.19 7.99
C GLU A 247 2.05 17.06 8.69
N GLN A 248 1.32 18.14 8.91
CA GLN A 248 0.00 18.12 9.51
C GLN A 248 -1.12 17.88 8.47
N GLY A 249 -0.78 17.85 7.17
CA GLY A 249 -1.76 17.72 6.10
C GLY A 249 -2.55 19.03 5.86
N PRO A 250 -3.79 18.97 5.34
CA PRO A 250 -4.46 17.75 4.93
C PRO A 250 -3.69 17.01 3.83
N TRP A 251 -3.88 15.69 3.77
CA TRP A 251 -3.24 14.82 2.81
C TRP A 251 -4.20 14.46 1.67
N GLU A 252 -3.68 14.43 0.46
CA GLU A 252 -4.41 14.05 -0.73
C GLU A 252 -3.61 13.02 -1.52
N LEU A 253 -4.30 12.14 -2.25
CA LEU A 253 -3.65 11.15 -3.09
C LEU A 253 -3.29 11.73 -4.46
N TYR A 254 -2.12 11.39 -4.93
CA TYR A 254 -1.61 11.71 -6.26
C TYR A 254 -1.06 10.46 -6.94
N VAL A 255 -1.08 10.48 -8.27
CA VAL A 255 -0.44 9.47 -9.12
C VAL A 255 0.62 10.14 -9.98
N ILE A 256 1.80 9.50 -10.10
CA ILE A 256 2.91 9.98 -10.91
C ILE A 256 3.54 8.80 -11.66
N PRO A 257 4.10 8.98 -12.87
CA PRO A 257 4.92 7.94 -13.50
C PRO A 257 6.08 7.52 -12.57
N ALA A 258 6.38 6.24 -12.46
CA ALA A 258 7.48 5.73 -11.63
C ALA A 258 8.87 6.21 -12.07
N THR A 259 8.94 6.87 -13.21
CA THR A 259 10.13 7.56 -13.74
C THR A 259 10.18 9.05 -13.36
N GLY A 260 9.20 9.56 -12.62
CA GLY A 260 9.01 10.99 -12.34
C GLY A 260 8.23 11.69 -13.45
N GLY A 261 7.92 12.95 -13.23
CA GLY A 261 7.15 13.77 -14.17
C GLY A 261 6.10 14.63 -13.44
N THR A 262 5.02 15.00 -14.11
CA THR A 262 3.93 15.79 -13.53
C THR A 262 2.97 14.88 -12.77
N PRO A 263 2.72 15.09 -11.47
CA PRO A 263 1.74 14.32 -10.72
C PRO A 263 0.32 14.73 -11.13
N ARG A 264 -0.59 13.76 -11.08
CA ARG A 264 -2.03 13.97 -11.23
C ARG A 264 -2.71 13.74 -9.88
N LYS A 265 -3.47 14.73 -9.42
CA LYS A 265 -4.29 14.63 -8.22
C LYS A 265 -5.37 13.56 -8.43
N LEU A 266 -5.55 12.71 -7.43
CA LEU A 266 -6.52 11.61 -7.47
C LEU A 266 -7.73 11.88 -6.57
N THR A 267 -7.51 12.44 -5.38
CA THR A 267 -8.56 12.68 -4.39
C THR A 267 -8.53 14.10 -3.86
N GLU A 268 -9.66 14.54 -3.27
CA GLU A 268 -9.78 15.81 -2.57
C GLU A 268 -10.88 15.74 -1.49
N GLY A 269 -10.92 16.68 -0.56
CA GLY A 269 -11.99 16.81 0.43
C GLY A 269 -11.87 15.88 1.63
N GLY A 270 -10.67 15.59 2.07
CA GLY A 270 -10.39 14.80 3.26
C GLY A 270 -8.90 14.84 3.58
N SER A 271 -8.47 14.06 4.58
CA SER A 271 -7.08 13.68 4.74
C SER A 271 -6.94 12.22 4.36
N ASP A 272 -6.26 11.92 3.26
CA ASP A 272 -6.18 10.62 2.61
C ASP A 272 -4.75 10.07 2.71
N MET A 273 -4.57 8.90 3.31
CA MET A 273 -3.26 8.34 3.64
C MET A 273 -3.20 6.83 3.38
N TYR A 274 -2.00 6.30 3.37
CA TYR A 274 -1.71 4.85 3.28
C TYR A 274 -2.39 4.19 2.07
N PRO A 275 -2.12 4.66 0.84
CA PRO A 275 -2.69 4.03 -0.34
C PRO A 275 -2.08 2.66 -0.60
N ASP A 276 -2.90 1.72 -1.06
CA ASP A 276 -2.46 0.46 -1.66
C ASP A 276 -3.14 0.27 -3.03
N TRP A 277 -2.44 -0.29 -4.00
CA TRP A 277 -2.83 -0.31 -5.41
C TRP A 277 -2.89 -1.72 -5.98
N ARG A 278 -4.04 -2.11 -6.54
CA ARG A 278 -4.23 -3.40 -7.23
C ARG A 278 -4.70 -3.24 -8.68
#